data_d5ce420864c42102e2e0c6c3fab57a79
#
_entry.id   d5ce420864c42102e2e0c6c3fab57a79
#
_cell.length_a   1.000
_cell.length_b   1.000
_cell.length_c   1.000
_cell.angle_alpha   90.00
_cell.angle_beta   90.00
_cell.angle_gamma   90.00
#
_symmetry.space_group_name_H-M   'P 1'
#
loop_
_entity.id
_entity.type
_entity.pdbx_description
1 polymer ?
#
loop_
_entity_poly.entity_id
_entity_poly.type
_entity_poly.pdbx_seq_one_letter_code
_entity_poly.pdbx_strand_id
1 'polypeptide(L)'
;MLQTVASRDWPLDTFSGFGFTIFDECHHLGAEHFSKALMSIQTKHMLGLSATPERIDGLDDVFQWFIGPIRYQIKVREADDSVEVRILKFTSADPAYADEPTDCRGEVSRARLCNQLADYAPRTKAICDELEPALKEGRKLLVLSDRRNHLEAFEAEFKARGFTSIGYYVGGMKADKRDESATEKIILATFALAAEGMNVRDLNTVALVTPKSRIEQAVGRIFRLKKEERVFAPVIYDVHDIHDVLKGQSKKRMAFYKQCAYTIKVKEPGGTYQTTGKKSKHEEQLPAGPLFRN
;
A
#
# COMPACT_ATOMS: atom_id res chain seq x y z
N MET A 1 21.02 -1.65 5.54
CA MET A 1 21.83 -2.74 6.17
C MET A 1 21.98 -3.95 5.25
N LEU A 2 20.93 -4.61 4.80
CA LEU A 2 21.02 -5.81 3.93
C LEU A 2 21.81 -5.55 2.64
N GLN A 3 21.56 -4.43 1.96
CA GLN A 3 22.32 -4.02 0.78
C GLN A 3 23.83 -3.86 1.04
N THR A 4 24.21 -3.36 2.22
CA THR A 4 25.61 -3.21 2.61
C THR A 4 26.27 -4.58 2.80
N VAL A 5 25.54 -5.54 3.38
CA VAL A 5 26.05 -6.93 3.54
C VAL A 5 26.19 -7.59 2.18
N ALA A 6 25.21 -7.44 1.30
CA ALA A 6 25.22 -8.06 -0.03
C ALA A 6 26.26 -7.47 -1.01
N SER A 7 26.67 -6.19 -0.82
CA SER A 7 27.56 -5.48 -1.76
C SER A 7 29.02 -5.47 -1.39
N ARG A 8 29.40 -6.09 -0.26
CA ARG A 8 30.80 -6.12 0.22
C ARG A 8 31.25 -7.55 0.43
N ASP A 9 32.52 -7.81 0.17
CA ASP A 9 33.18 -9.05 0.58
C ASP A 9 33.53 -8.96 2.06
N TRP A 10 32.93 -9.86 2.84
CA TRP A 10 33.14 -9.95 4.28
C TRP A 10 34.04 -11.14 4.60
N PRO A 11 35.00 -11.02 5.53
CA PRO A 11 35.71 -12.17 6.10
C PRO A 11 34.68 -13.21 6.62
N LEU A 12 35.01 -14.49 6.45
CA LEU A 12 34.08 -15.60 6.79
C LEU A 12 33.67 -15.62 8.27
N ASP A 13 34.51 -15.07 9.13
CA ASP A 13 34.31 -15.02 10.58
C ASP A 13 33.58 -13.75 11.07
N THR A 14 33.32 -12.79 10.16
CA THR A 14 32.71 -11.50 10.53
C THR A 14 31.40 -11.65 11.34
N PHE A 15 30.59 -12.63 10.99
CA PHE A 15 29.31 -12.88 11.65
C PHE A 15 29.32 -14.08 12.60
N SER A 16 30.46 -14.75 12.80
CA SER A 16 30.58 -15.99 13.59
C SER A 16 30.25 -15.81 15.07
N GLY A 17 30.38 -14.59 15.59
CA GLY A 17 30.04 -14.26 17.00
C GLY A 17 28.52 -14.17 17.26
N PHE A 18 27.67 -14.22 16.21
CA PHE A 18 26.24 -14.16 16.37
C PHE A 18 25.63 -15.55 16.36
N GLY A 19 24.87 -15.91 17.38
CA GLY A 19 24.16 -17.19 17.47
C GLY A 19 22.80 -17.20 16.79
N PHE A 20 22.22 -16.00 16.50
CA PHE A 20 20.89 -15.85 15.96
C PHE A 20 20.79 -14.62 15.05
N THR A 21 20.18 -14.77 13.88
CA THR A 21 19.95 -13.67 12.93
C THR A 21 18.46 -13.54 12.63
N ILE A 22 17.95 -12.32 12.65
CA ILE A 22 16.58 -11.98 12.25
C ILE A 22 16.65 -11.18 10.95
N PHE A 23 15.96 -11.66 9.92
CA PHE A 23 15.77 -10.96 8.66
C PHE A 23 14.36 -10.37 8.63
N ASP A 24 14.23 -9.07 8.80
CA ASP A 24 12.99 -8.36 8.58
C ASP A 24 12.80 -8.14 7.07
N GLU A 25 11.54 -8.19 6.61
CA GLU A 25 11.16 -8.17 5.18
C GLU A 25 11.96 -9.20 4.35
N CYS A 26 12.07 -10.43 4.85
CA CYS A 26 12.91 -11.48 4.29
C CYS A 26 12.57 -11.86 2.84
N HIS A 27 11.39 -11.47 2.33
CA HIS A 27 11.04 -11.66 0.92
C HIS A 27 11.99 -10.93 -0.05
N HIS A 28 12.70 -9.88 0.40
CA HIS A 28 13.73 -9.22 -0.40
C HIS A 28 14.95 -10.13 -0.66
N LEU A 29 15.23 -11.09 0.23
CA LEU A 29 16.37 -12.01 0.08
C LEU A 29 16.26 -12.93 -1.14
N GLY A 30 15.07 -13.12 -1.70
CA GLY A 30 14.89 -13.85 -2.95
C GLY A 30 15.40 -13.11 -4.19
N ALA A 31 15.73 -11.81 -4.11
CA ALA A 31 16.34 -11.10 -5.23
C ALA A 31 17.83 -11.45 -5.35
N GLU A 32 18.34 -11.63 -6.58
CA GLU A 32 19.70 -12.05 -6.87
C GLU A 32 20.79 -11.28 -6.10
N HIS A 33 20.66 -9.95 -6.04
CA HIS A 33 21.62 -9.12 -5.32
C HIS A 33 21.58 -9.40 -3.81
N PHE A 34 20.41 -9.52 -3.21
CA PHE A 34 20.27 -9.67 -1.75
C PHE A 34 20.51 -11.10 -1.27
N SER A 35 20.36 -12.12 -2.14
CA SER A 35 20.66 -13.50 -1.80
C SER A 35 22.16 -13.71 -1.42
N LYS A 36 23.05 -12.86 -1.92
CA LYS A 36 24.47 -12.86 -1.53
C LYS A 36 24.69 -12.65 -0.04
N ALA A 37 23.82 -11.88 0.62
CA ALA A 37 23.88 -11.69 2.07
C ALA A 37 23.68 -13.00 2.85
N LEU A 38 22.86 -13.92 2.32
CA LEU A 38 22.62 -15.22 2.93
C LEU A 38 23.87 -16.11 2.93
N MET A 39 24.73 -15.96 1.91
CA MET A 39 26.00 -16.67 1.84
C MET A 39 27.02 -16.13 2.83
N SER A 40 26.98 -14.84 3.15
CA SER A 40 27.91 -14.18 4.07
C SER A 40 27.50 -14.37 5.53
N ILE A 41 26.21 -14.47 5.82
CA ILE A 41 25.69 -14.59 7.19
C ILE A 41 25.51 -16.06 7.55
N GLN A 42 26.49 -16.61 8.28
CA GLN A 42 26.47 -18.00 8.74
C GLN A 42 26.22 -18.05 10.24
N THR A 43 24.95 -17.98 10.63
CA THR A 43 24.53 -18.11 12.02
C THR A 43 23.78 -19.41 12.26
N LYS A 44 23.89 -19.95 13.49
CA LYS A 44 23.29 -21.25 13.85
C LYS A 44 21.77 -21.23 13.72
N HIS A 45 21.13 -20.12 14.03
CA HIS A 45 19.69 -19.95 14.00
C HIS A 45 19.31 -18.72 13.19
N MET A 46 18.29 -18.86 12.35
CA MET A 46 17.77 -17.77 11.52
C MET A 46 16.25 -17.69 11.65
N LEU A 47 15.73 -16.46 11.63
CA LEU A 47 14.31 -16.16 11.59
C LEU A 47 14.03 -15.15 10.48
N GLY A 48 13.13 -15.47 9.56
CA GLY A 48 12.61 -14.56 8.55
C GLY A 48 11.25 -14.02 8.96
N LEU A 49 11.08 -12.71 8.86
CA LEU A 49 9.80 -12.02 9.05
C LEU A 49 9.43 -11.35 7.73
N SER A 50 8.17 -11.47 7.32
CA SER A 50 7.63 -10.79 6.14
C SER A 50 6.14 -10.65 6.23
N ALA A 51 5.61 -9.49 5.84
CA ALA A 51 4.18 -9.28 5.68
C ALA A 51 3.66 -9.91 4.35
N THR A 52 4.52 -10.07 3.36
CA THR A 52 4.20 -10.59 2.02
C THR A 52 5.26 -11.60 1.57
N PRO A 53 5.25 -12.82 2.11
CA PRO A 53 6.28 -13.82 1.79
C PRO A 53 6.23 -14.30 0.34
N GLU A 54 5.06 -14.20 -0.32
CA GLU A 54 4.89 -14.62 -1.71
C GLU A 54 5.46 -13.59 -2.67
N ARG A 55 6.32 -14.03 -3.58
CA ARG A 55 6.94 -13.20 -4.62
C ARG A 55 6.24 -13.42 -5.97
N ILE A 56 6.18 -12.35 -6.79
CA ILE A 56 5.58 -12.44 -8.13
C ILE A 56 6.47 -13.25 -9.11
N ASP A 57 7.77 -13.22 -8.87
CA ASP A 57 8.79 -13.87 -9.70
C ASP A 57 9.03 -15.35 -9.33
N GLY A 58 8.34 -15.88 -8.32
CA GLY A 58 8.47 -17.27 -7.89
C GLY A 58 9.78 -17.59 -7.17
N LEU A 59 10.57 -16.57 -6.78
CA LEU A 59 11.84 -16.75 -6.08
C LEU A 59 11.69 -16.78 -4.55
N ASP A 60 10.50 -17.06 -4.04
CA ASP A 60 10.24 -17.24 -2.61
C ASP A 60 10.91 -18.49 -2.04
N ASP A 61 11.19 -19.51 -2.84
CA ASP A 61 11.94 -20.69 -2.40
C ASP A 61 13.37 -20.36 -1.99
N VAL A 62 14.00 -19.32 -2.56
CA VAL A 62 15.40 -18.97 -2.29
C VAL A 62 15.64 -18.68 -0.82
N PHE A 63 14.85 -17.82 -0.19
CA PHE A 63 15.03 -17.53 1.23
C PHE A 63 14.56 -18.69 2.13
N GLN A 64 13.63 -19.52 1.65
CA GLN A 64 13.17 -20.70 2.39
C GLN A 64 14.25 -21.79 2.46
N TRP A 65 15.10 -21.94 1.45
CA TRP A 65 16.24 -22.87 1.49
C TRP A 65 17.26 -22.52 2.57
N PHE A 66 17.45 -21.23 2.86
CA PHE A 66 18.42 -20.76 3.85
C PHE A 66 17.82 -20.63 5.26
N ILE A 67 16.63 -20.05 5.36
CA ILE A 67 16.01 -19.74 6.65
C ILE A 67 15.12 -20.89 7.12
N GLY A 68 14.49 -21.60 6.18
CA GLY A 68 13.55 -22.66 6.45
C GLY A 68 12.13 -22.33 5.98
N PRO A 69 11.22 -23.32 6.04
CA PRO A 69 9.85 -23.16 5.58
C PRO A 69 9.05 -22.20 6.48
N ILE A 70 7.99 -21.62 5.93
CA ILE A 70 7.07 -20.76 6.68
C ILE A 70 6.43 -21.58 7.82
N ARG A 71 6.70 -21.17 9.07
CA ARG A 71 6.22 -21.84 10.28
C ARG A 71 4.92 -21.29 10.81
N TYR A 72 4.71 -19.99 10.60
CA TYR A 72 3.52 -19.30 11.05
C TYR A 72 3.13 -18.22 10.03
N GLN A 73 1.86 -18.14 9.69
CA GLN A 73 1.32 -17.17 8.75
C GLN A 73 -0.06 -16.70 9.19
N ILE A 74 -0.21 -15.39 9.32
CA ILE A 74 -1.52 -14.76 9.46
C ILE A 74 -2.01 -14.45 8.06
N LYS A 75 -2.95 -15.26 7.54
CA LYS A 75 -3.44 -15.11 6.16
C LYS A 75 -4.46 -13.99 5.98
N VAL A 76 -5.11 -13.59 7.06
CA VAL A 76 -6.18 -12.61 7.01
C VAL A 76 -5.97 -11.61 8.13
N ARG A 77 -6.02 -10.31 7.80
CA ARG A 77 -6.12 -9.26 8.81
C ARG A 77 -7.44 -9.46 9.56
N GLU A 78 -7.46 -9.19 10.87
CA GLU A 78 -8.71 -9.18 11.63
C GLU A 78 -9.76 -8.31 10.94
N ALA A 79 -10.99 -8.81 10.86
CA ALA A 79 -12.11 -8.08 10.29
C ALA A 79 -12.32 -6.77 11.07
N ASP A 80 -12.37 -5.66 10.36
CA ASP A 80 -12.60 -4.34 10.96
C ASP A 80 -13.73 -3.63 10.20
N ASP A 81 -14.95 -3.78 10.69
CA ASP A 81 -16.15 -3.19 10.15
C ASP A 81 -16.23 -1.67 10.29
N SER A 82 -15.37 -1.09 11.13
CA SER A 82 -15.25 0.36 11.27
C SER A 82 -14.55 1.03 10.09
N VAL A 83 -13.85 0.25 9.25
CA VAL A 83 -13.13 0.75 8.07
C VAL A 83 -14.10 0.99 6.92
N GLU A 84 -14.07 2.19 6.39
CA GLU A 84 -14.86 2.56 5.21
C GLU A 84 -13.96 2.66 3.97
N VAL A 85 -14.36 1.99 2.89
CA VAL A 85 -13.74 2.11 1.57
C VAL A 85 -14.68 2.91 0.66
N ARG A 86 -14.20 4.04 0.17
CA ARG A 86 -14.89 4.92 -0.78
C ARG A 86 -14.29 4.75 -2.16
N ILE A 87 -14.97 4.01 -3.02
CA ILE A 87 -14.55 3.82 -4.41
C ILE A 87 -15.11 4.94 -5.26
N LEU A 88 -14.22 5.75 -5.81
CA LEU A 88 -14.53 6.77 -6.80
C LEU A 88 -14.32 6.19 -8.20
N LYS A 89 -15.38 5.92 -8.93
CA LYS A 89 -15.29 5.60 -10.36
C LYS A 89 -15.14 6.88 -11.17
N PHE A 90 -14.06 6.97 -11.92
CA PHE A 90 -13.77 8.12 -12.77
C PHE A 90 -13.82 7.74 -14.25
N THR A 91 -14.45 8.58 -15.05
CA THR A 91 -14.46 8.50 -16.51
C THR A 91 -14.54 9.89 -17.11
N SER A 92 -14.05 10.04 -18.32
CA SER A 92 -14.18 11.25 -19.14
C SER A 92 -14.26 10.86 -20.61
N ALA A 93 -15.05 11.59 -21.38
CA ALA A 93 -15.11 11.45 -22.84
C ALA A 93 -13.98 12.24 -23.55
N ASP A 94 -13.18 13.01 -22.80
CA ASP A 94 -12.05 13.74 -23.33
C ASP A 94 -11.02 12.75 -23.89
N PRO A 95 -10.58 12.87 -25.17
CA PRO A 95 -9.55 12.01 -25.75
C PRO A 95 -8.27 11.97 -24.94
N ALA A 96 -7.89 13.07 -24.28
CA ALA A 96 -6.72 13.13 -23.40
C ALA A 96 -6.79 12.16 -22.21
N TYR A 97 -7.98 11.67 -21.88
CA TYR A 97 -8.20 10.64 -20.87
C TYR A 97 -8.62 9.30 -21.50
N ALA A 98 -9.53 9.33 -22.48
CA ALA A 98 -10.20 8.13 -23.01
C ALA A 98 -9.31 7.29 -23.92
N ASP A 99 -8.39 7.92 -24.67
CA ASP A 99 -7.52 7.23 -25.59
C ASP A 99 -6.45 6.43 -24.81
N GLU A 100 -6.37 5.12 -25.09
CA GLU A 100 -5.42 4.25 -24.41
C GLU A 100 -4.08 4.22 -25.15
N PRO A 101 -2.97 4.66 -24.53
CA PRO A 101 -1.66 4.70 -25.19
C PRO A 101 -1.13 3.28 -25.39
N THR A 102 -0.69 2.98 -26.61
CA THR A 102 -0.15 1.67 -26.98
C THR A 102 1.40 1.65 -26.99
N ASP A 103 1.97 0.47 -26.84
CA ASP A 103 3.38 0.20 -27.03
C ASP A 103 3.73 -0.05 -28.52
N CYS A 104 4.98 -0.45 -28.79
CA CYS A 104 5.45 -0.73 -30.14
C CYS A 104 4.82 -1.98 -30.78
N ARG A 105 4.09 -2.80 -30.01
CA ARG A 105 3.37 -4.00 -30.45
C ARG A 105 1.88 -3.73 -30.68
N GLY A 106 1.41 -2.50 -30.41
CA GLY A 106 0.02 -2.12 -30.49
C GLY A 106 -0.82 -2.53 -29.27
N GLU A 107 -0.18 -3.03 -28.19
CA GLU A 107 -0.86 -3.37 -26.94
C GLU A 107 -0.91 -2.14 -26.01
N VAL A 108 -1.98 -2.04 -25.20
CA VAL A 108 -2.15 -0.93 -24.26
C VAL A 108 -1.02 -0.93 -23.21
N SER A 109 -0.23 0.13 -23.22
CA SER A 109 0.87 0.31 -22.28
C SER A 109 0.38 0.85 -20.93
N ARG A 110 0.31 -0.02 -19.91
CA ARG A 110 -0.09 0.38 -18.54
C ARG A 110 0.77 1.50 -17.97
N ALA A 111 2.07 1.50 -18.27
CA ALA A 111 2.98 2.52 -17.75
C ALA A 111 2.68 3.91 -18.36
N ARG A 112 2.41 3.97 -19.68
CA ARG A 112 2.01 5.20 -20.36
C ARG A 112 0.62 5.65 -19.92
N LEU A 113 -0.32 4.71 -19.77
CA LEU A 113 -1.66 5.01 -19.25
C LEU A 113 -1.60 5.58 -17.83
N CYS A 114 -0.78 5.03 -16.93
CA CYS A 114 -0.59 5.61 -15.60
C CYS A 114 -0.01 7.03 -15.63
N ASN A 115 0.87 7.34 -16.61
CA ASN A 115 1.36 8.71 -16.78
C ASN A 115 0.22 9.64 -17.25
N GLN A 116 -0.53 9.22 -18.27
CA GLN A 116 -1.67 9.96 -18.78
C GLN A 116 -2.71 10.27 -17.69
N LEU A 117 -3.08 9.27 -16.86
CA LEU A 117 -4.00 9.46 -15.74
C LEU A 117 -3.44 10.42 -14.68
N ALA A 118 -2.13 10.41 -14.47
CA ALA A 118 -1.45 11.30 -13.53
C ALA A 118 -1.39 12.74 -14.05
N ASP A 119 -1.25 12.92 -15.35
CA ASP A 119 -1.15 14.23 -16.01
C ASP A 119 -2.53 14.85 -16.29
N TYR A 120 -3.62 14.08 -16.19
CA TYR A 120 -4.96 14.56 -16.51
C TYR A 120 -5.55 15.38 -15.36
N ALA A 121 -5.40 16.71 -15.43
CA ALA A 121 -5.78 17.65 -14.39
C ALA A 121 -7.27 17.56 -13.95
N PRO A 122 -8.27 17.35 -14.83
CA PRO A 122 -9.66 17.21 -14.38
C PRO A 122 -9.88 16.02 -13.44
N ARG A 123 -9.13 14.93 -13.62
CA ARG A 123 -9.17 13.77 -12.72
C ARG A 123 -8.59 14.12 -11.34
N THR A 124 -7.44 14.76 -11.29
CA THR A 124 -6.83 15.21 -10.03
C THR A 124 -7.76 16.14 -9.26
N LYS A 125 -8.40 17.09 -9.96
CA LYS A 125 -9.39 17.99 -9.37
C LYS A 125 -10.58 17.23 -8.79
N ALA A 126 -11.17 16.30 -9.53
CA ALA A 126 -12.30 15.49 -9.07
C ALA A 126 -11.92 14.64 -7.82
N ILE A 127 -10.70 14.11 -7.77
CA ILE A 127 -10.22 13.39 -6.59
C ILE A 127 -10.08 14.36 -5.40
N CYS A 128 -9.54 15.54 -5.59
CA CYS A 128 -9.44 16.54 -4.53
C CYS A 128 -10.81 16.99 -4.01
N ASP A 129 -11.82 17.09 -4.88
CA ASP A 129 -13.22 17.38 -4.48
C ASP A 129 -13.75 16.32 -3.49
N GLU A 130 -13.37 15.04 -3.67
CA GLU A 130 -13.74 13.96 -2.77
C GLU A 130 -12.96 13.96 -1.45
N LEU A 131 -11.70 14.41 -1.47
CA LEU A 131 -10.83 14.40 -0.30
C LEU A 131 -11.04 15.63 0.60
N GLU A 132 -11.47 16.75 0.03
CA GLU A 132 -11.63 18.02 0.72
C GLU A 132 -12.54 17.94 1.97
N PRO A 133 -13.72 17.28 1.95
CA PRO A 133 -14.53 17.12 3.14
C PRO A 133 -13.80 16.43 4.30
N ALA A 134 -13.03 15.39 4.01
CA ALA A 134 -12.25 14.69 5.01
C ALA A 134 -11.15 15.58 5.63
N LEU A 135 -10.50 16.42 4.82
CA LEU A 135 -9.52 17.38 5.30
C LEU A 135 -10.16 18.45 6.18
N LYS A 136 -11.36 18.94 5.82
CA LYS A 136 -12.14 19.91 6.61
C LYS A 136 -12.61 19.32 7.95
N GLU A 137 -12.86 18.02 8.03
CA GLU A 137 -13.12 17.30 9.27
C GLU A 137 -11.88 17.22 10.19
N GLY A 138 -10.69 17.56 9.70
CA GLY A 138 -9.43 17.49 10.45
C GLY A 138 -8.72 16.14 10.34
N ARG A 139 -9.10 15.30 9.39
CA ARG A 139 -8.44 14.01 9.14
C ARG A 139 -7.01 14.21 8.66
N LYS A 140 -6.13 13.26 8.98
CA LYS A 140 -4.77 13.19 8.46
C LYS A 140 -4.74 12.26 7.26
N LEU A 141 -4.39 12.83 6.10
CA LEU A 141 -4.51 12.20 4.79
C LEU A 141 -3.14 11.76 4.26
N LEU A 142 -3.08 10.52 3.78
CA LEU A 142 -1.98 9.98 2.99
C LEU A 142 -2.44 9.80 1.53
N VAL A 143 -1.84 10.53 0.59
CA VAL A 143 -2.08 10.39 -0.86
C VAL A 143 -0.98 9.53 -1.46
N LEU A 144 -1.34 8.42 -2.10
CA LEU A 144 -0.42 7.45 -2.69
C LEU A 144 -0.48 7.44 -4.21
N SER A 145 0.64 7.79 -4.83
CA SER A 145 0.83 7.73 -6.28
C SER A 145 2.14 7.02 -6.65
N ASP A 146 2.16 6.35 -7.79
CA ASP A 146 3.40 5.82 -8.39
C ASP A 146 4.15 6.90 -9.21
N ARG A 147 3.63 8.14 -9.28
CA ARG A 147 4.17 9.24 -10.10
C ARG A 147 4.41 10.50 -9.27
N ARG A 148 5.63 11.05 -9.33
CA ARG A 148 6.00 12.27 -8.58
C ARG A 148 5.28 13.51 -9.09
N ASN A 149 5.23 13.69 -10.42
CA ASN A 149 4.49 14.78 -11.05
C ASN A 149 3.02 14.81 -10.64
N HIS A 150 2.41 13.64 -10.44
CA HIS A 150 1.03 13.54 -9.92
C HIS A 150 0.93 14.06 -8.47
N LEU A 151 1.90 13.74 -7.61
CA LEU A 151 1.94 14.28 -6.25
C LEU A 151 2.10 15.79 -6.26
N GLU A 152 2.91 16.35 -7.17
CA GLU A 152 3.08 17.79 -7.35
C GLU A 152 1.77 18.46 -7.82
N ALA A 153 1.02 17.79 -8.72
CA ALA A 153 -0.30 18.26 -9.14
C ALA A 153 -1.31 18.28 -7.97
N PHE A 154 -1.29 17.26 -7.08
CA PHE A 154 -2.09 17.26 -5.86
C PHE A 154 -1.68 18.39 -4.91
N GLU A 155 -0.38 18.64 -4.73
CA GLU A 155 0.10 19.75 -3.91
C GLU A 155 -0.45 21.09 -4.42
N ALA A 156 -0.33 21.33 -5.72
CA ALA A 156 -0.82 22.56 -6.34
C ALA A 156 -2.33 22.75 -6.14
N GLU A 157 -3.11 21.68 -6.34
CA GLU A 157 -4.57 21.70 -6.18
C GLU A 157 -4.98 21.89 -4.71
N PHE A 158 -4.31 21.23 -3.74
CA PHE A 158 -4.57 21.46 -2.31
C PHE A 158 -4.22 22.86 -1.86
N LYS A 159 -3.09 23.42 -2.32
CA LYS A 159 -2.70 24.81 -2.04
C LYS A 159 -3.71 25.81 -2.60
N ALA A 160 -4.20 25.59 -3.82
CA ALA A 160 -5.25 26.43 -4.42
C ALA A 160 -6.55 26.42 -3.62
N ARG A 161 -6.82 25.35 -2.85
CA ARG A 161 -7.96 25.21 -1.93
C ARG A 161 -7.68 25.71 -0.51
N GLY A 162 -6.49 26.28 -0.25
CA GLY A 162 -6.11 26.83 1.04
C GLY A 162 -5.51 25.84 2.03
N PHE A 163 -5.20 24.61 1.63
CA PHE A 163 -4.49 23.66 2.47
C PHE A 163 -2.99 23.85 2.34
N THR A 164 -2.31 24.19 3.43
CA THR A 164 -0.87 24.53 3.44
C THR A 164 -0.01 23.51 4.19
N SER A 165 -0.62 22.70 5.07
CA SER A 165 0.08 21.65 5.82
C SER A 165 0.27 20.40 4.94
N ILE A 166 1.30 20.42 4.09
CA ILE A 166 1.58 19.39 3.09
C ILE A 166 3.04 18.97 3.18
N GLY A 167 3.28 17.68 3.37
CA GLY A 167 4.61 17.09 3.37
C GLY A 167 4.77 16.01 2.32
N TYR A 168 6.01 15.74 1.93
CA TYR A 168 6.36 14.68 0.99
C TYR A 168 6.99 13.48 1.69
N TYR A 169 6.70 12.29 1.16
CA TYR A 169 7.35 11.05 1.57
C TYR A 169 7.74 10.26 0.32
N VAL A 170 8.83 10.70 -0.32
CA VAL A 170 9.29 10.19 -1.62
C VAL A 170 10.77 9.79 -1.57
N GLY A 171 11.18 8.90 -2.47
CA GLY A 171 12.56 8.42 -2.51
C GLY A 171 13.59 9.55 -2.71
N GLY A 172 14.77 9.41 -2.14
CA GLY A 172 15.84 10.43 -2.19
C GLY A 172 15.75 11.51 -1.13
N MET A 173 14.70 11.54 -0.29
CA MET A 173 14.61 12.47 0.84
C MET A 173 15.50 12.01 2.00
N LYS A 174 16.12 12.97 2.69
CA LYS A 174 16.82 12.74 3.95
C LYS A 174 15.84 12.37 5.07
N ALA A 175 16.32 11.68 6.11
CA ALA A 175 15.49 11.21 7.21
C ALA A 175 14.78 12.36 7.91
N ASP A 176 15.50 13.42 8.26
CA ASP A 176 15.00 14.63 8.94
C ASP A 176 13.82 15.26 8.18
N LYS A 177 13.94 15.36 6.86
CA LYS A 177 12.85 15.89 6.01
C LYS A 177 11.62 14.98 5.97
N ARG A 178 11.82 13.67 6.08
CA ARG A 178 10.70 12.72 6.20
C ARG A 178 10.00 12.84 7.55
N ASP A 179 10.78 13.06 8.62
CA ASP A 179 10.23 13.23 9.97
C ASP A 179 9.44 14.54 10.09
N GLU A 180 9.94 15.65 9.50
CA GLU A 180 9.18 16.89 9.35
C GLU A 180 7.87 16.66 8.59
N SER A 181 7.93 15.99 7.42
CA SER A 181 6.75 15.69 6.61
C SER A 181 5.73 14.79 7.34
N ALA A 182 6.18 13.94 8.25
CA ALA A 182 5.32 13.07 9.03
C ALA A 182 4.39 13.84 9.99
N THR A 183 4.72 15.10 10.32
CA THR A 183 3.89 15.95 11.18
C THR A 183 2.76 16.65 10.42
N GLU A 184 2.86 16.73 9.10
CA GLU A 184 1.90 17.44 8.26
C GLU A 184 0.54 16.75 8.18
N LYS A 185 -0.51 17.53 7.86
CA LYS A 185 -1.89 17.03 7.73
C LYS A 185 -2.10 16.22 6.45
N ILE A 186 -1.43 16.61 5.38
CA ILE A 186 -1.47 15.93 4.07
C ILE A 186 -0.07 15.40 3.79
N ILE A 187 0.05 14.11 3.57
CA ILE A 187 1.31 13.47 3.21
C ILE A 187 1.19 12.92 1.80
N LEU A 188 2.02 13.42 0.89
CA LEU A 188 2.10 13.00 -0.49
C LEU A 188 3.24 11.98 -0.64
N ALA A 189 2.93 10.73 -0.94
CA ALA A 189 3.91 9.65 -0.90
C ALA A 189 3.86 8.74 -2.13
N THR A 190 5.02 8.14 -2.44
CA THR A 190 5.05 7.03 -3.38
C THR A 190 4.69 5.72 -2.68
N PHE A 191 4.01 4.81 -3.40
CA PHE A 191 3.63 3.49 -2.84
C PHE A 191 4.82 2.73 -2.27
N ALA A 192 5.96 2.72 -2.96
CA ALA A 192 7.16 2.03 -2.51
C ALA A 192 7.61 2.52 -1.13
N LEU A 193 7.75 3.84 -0.97
CA LEU A 193 8.25 4.39 0.27
C LEU A 193 7.24 4.33 1.42
N ALA A 194 5.94 4.46 1.10
CA ALA A 194 4.89 4.25 2.09
C ALA A 194 4.89 2.81 2.60
N ALA A 195 5.14 1.82 1.74
CA ALA A 195 5.20 0.42 2.14
C ALA A 195 6.40 0.12 3.06
N GLU A 196 7.59 0.67 2.78
CA GLU A 196 8.84 0.20 3.40
C GLU A 196 9.27 0.94 4.67
N GLY A 197 8.81 2.15 4.94
CA GLY A 197 9.45 2.91 6.04
C GLY A 197 8.62 3.98 6.73
N MET A 198 7.38 4.18 6.33
CA MET A 198 6.56 5.25 6.92
C MET A 198 6.09 4.87 8.34
N ASN A 199 6.43 5.67 9.33
CA ASN A 199 5.95 5.51 10.70
C ASN A 199 5.18 6.75 11.18
N VAL A 200 3.99 6.96 10.65
CA VAL A 200 3.08 8.04 11.06
C VAL A 200 1.89 7.40 11.76
N ARG A 201 1.80 7.58 13.09
CA ARG A 201 0.84 6.83 13.93
C ARG A 201 -0.60 7.32 13.81
N ASP A 202 -0.80 8.60 13.58
CA ASP A 202 -2.10 9.28 13.57
C ASP A 202 -2.76 9.35 12.18
N LEU A 203 -2.21 8.65 11.19
CA LEU A 203 -2.85 8.48 9.88
C LEU A 203 -4.18 7.74 10.04
N ASN A 204 -5.24 8.30 9.47
CA ASN A 204 -6.57 7.72 9.51
C ASN A 204 -7.29 7.70 8.16
N THR A 205 -6.69 8.32 7.14
CA THR A 205 -7.26 8.40 5.80
C THR A 205 -6.16 8.14 4.75
N VAL A 206 -6.42 7.27 3.78
CA VAL A 206 -5.52 7.03 2.65
C VAL A 206 -6.27 7.17 1.33
N ALA A 207 -5.63 7.79 0.34
CA ALA A 207 -6.12 7.89 -1.03
C ALA A 207 -5.17 7.17 -1.99
N LEU A 208 -5.72 6.16 -2.69
CA LEU A 208 -5.02 5.40 -3.71
C LEU A 208 -5.34 6.03 -5.07
N VAL A 209 -4.46 6.91 -5.55
CA VAL A 209 -4.76 7.76 -6.71
C VAL A 209 -4.15 7.29 -8.02
N THR A 210 -3.30 6.26 -8.00
CA THR A 210 -2.86 5.54 -9.20
C THR A 210 -3.18 4.06 -9.12
N PRO A 211 -3.41 3.38 -10.27
CA PRO A 211 -3.75 1.97 -10.30
C PRO A 211 -2.64 1.11 -9.68
N LYS A 212 -3.00 0.29 -8.68
CA LYS A 212 -2.12 -0.66 -7.98
C LYS A 212 -2.88 -1.92 -7.65
N SER A 213 -2.21 -3.08 -7.66
CA SER A 213 -2.85 -4.35 -7.30
C SER A 213 -2.55 -4.79 -5.87
N ARG A 214 -1.34 -4.51 -5.35
CA ARG A 214 -0.92 -4.83 -3.99
C ARG A 214 -0.93 -3.55 -3.16
N ILE A 215 -1.85 -3.46 -2.22
CA ILE A 215 -2.09 -2.26 -1.41
C ILE A 215 -2.07 -2.55 0.09
N GLU A 216 -1.94 -3.81 0.47
CA GLU A 216 -2.13 -4.32 1.84
C GLU A 216 -1.21 -3.59 2.83
N GLN A 217 0.07 -3.45 2.48
CA GLN A 217 1.06 -2.74 3.30
C GLN A 217 0.77 -1.25 3.37
N ALA A 218 0.46 -0.62 2.23
CA ALA A 218 0.18 0.80 2.16
C ALA A 218 -1.08 1.18 2.94
N VAL A 219 -2.17 0.41 2.76
CA VAL A 219 -3.41 0.55 3.53
C VAL A 219 -3.16 0.29 5.02
N GLY A 220 -2.27 -0.65 5.35
CA GLY A 220 -1.87 -0.94 6.70
C GLY A 220 -1.37 0.27 7.51
N ARG A 221 -0.94 1.34 6.84
CA ARG A 221 -0.41 2.54 7.51
C ARG A 221 -1.45 3.33 8.30
N ILE A 222 -2.73 3.28 7.92
CA ILE A 222 -3.83 3.94 8.65
C ILE A 222 -4.35 3.13 9.86
N PHE A 223 -3.78 1.94 10.11
CA PHE A 223 -4.18 1.06 11.23
C PHE A 223 -3.14 1.00 12.35
N ARG A 224 -2.28 2.01 12.48
CA ARG A 224 -1.24 2.06 13.53
C ARG A 224 -1.80 2.23 14.93
N LEU A 225 -2.93 2.92 15.06
CA LEU A 225 -3.63 3.06 16.33
C LEU A 225 -4.60 1.88 16.55
N LYS A 226 -4.68 1.42 17.78
CA LYS A 226 -5.71 0.47 18.19
C LYS A 226 -7.11 1.08 18.03
N LYS A 227 -8.13 0.25 17.88
CA LYS A 227 -9.51 0.69 17.60
C LYS A 227 -10.00 1.70 18.65
N GLU A 228 -9.64 1.49 19.90
CA GLU A 228 -10.02 2.32 21.06
C GLU A 228 -9.28 3.68 21.10
N GLU A 229 -8.12 3.78 20.46
CA GLU A 229 -7.27 4.98 20.43
C GLU A 229 -7.59 5.89 19.22
N ARG A 230 -8.46 5.45 18.31
CA ARG A 230 -8.76 6.17 17.06
C ARG A 230 -9.75 7.30 17.31
N VAL A 231 -9.36 8.53 16.96
CA VAL A 231 -10.27 9.68 16.91
C VAL A 231 -11.23 9.58 15.72
N PHE A 232 -10.71 9.06 14.59
CA PHE A 232 -11.49 8.85 13.37
C PHE A 232 -11.43 7.38 12.95
N ALA A 233 -12.57 6.83 12.54
CA ALA A 233 -12.59 5.56 11.85
C ALA A 233 -11.78 5.64 10.54
N PRO A 234 -10.97 4.62 10.20
CA PRO A 234 -10.13 4.67 9.01
C PRO A 234 -10.96 4.72 7.72
N VAL A 235 -10.52 5.57 6.77
CA VAL A 235 -11.15 5.70 5.45
C VAL A 235 -10.13 5.47 4.35
N ILE A 236 -10.50 4.66 3.37
CA ILE A 236 -9.73 4.38 2.16
C ILE A 236 -10.48 4.99 0.98
N TYR A 237 -9.92 5.98 0.32
CA TYR A 237 -10.38 6.44 -0.98
C TYR A 237 -9.64 5.66 -2.07
N ASP A 238 -10.37 4.98 -2.92
CA ASP A 238 -9.82 4.15 -3.98
C ASP A 238 -10.37 4.60 -5.34
N VAL A 239 -9.48 5.13 -6.20
CA VAL A 239 -9.87 5.64 -7.51
C VAL A 239 -9.84 4.51 -8.53
N HIS A 240 -10.99 4.27 -9.16
CA HIS A 240 -11.18 3.29 -10.22
C HIS A 240 -11.43 3.98 -11.55
N ASP A 241 -10.39 4.03 -12.38
CA ASP A 241 -10.50 4.50 -13.76
C ASP A 241 -11.19 3.43 -14.63
N ILE A 242 -12.05 3.86 -15.55
CA ILE A 242 -12.86 2.97 -16.38
C ILE A 242 -12.08 2.58 -17.66
N HIS A 243 -10.87 2.05 -17.49
CA HIS A 243 -10.07 1.44 -18.56
C HIS A 243 -10.01 -0.08 -18.36
N ASP A 244 -10.27 -0.84 -19.42
CA ASP A 244 -10.39 -2.29 -19.35
C ASP A 244 -9.11 -2.96 -18.82
N VAL A 245 -7.96 -2.45 -19.23
CA VAL A 245 -6.64 -2.93 -18.81
C VAL A 245 -6.39 -2.79 -17.29
N LEU A 246 -7.13 -1.91 -16.60
CA LEU A 246 -7.01 -1.66 -15.16
C LEU A 246 -8.01 -2.47 -14.32
N LYS A 247 -9.03 -3.08 -14.95
CA LYS A 247 -10.07 -3.86 -14.24
C LYS A 247 -9.51 -4.99 -13.37
N GLY A 248 -8.43 -5.64 -13.83
CA GLY A 248 -7.79 -6.72 -13.06
C GLY A 248 -7.22 -6.25 -11.73
N GLN A 249 -6.65 -5.05 -11.68
CA GLN A 249 -6.10 -4.46 -10.46
C GLN A 249 -7.22 -4.05 -9.49
N SER A 250 -8.28 -3.43 -10.00
CA SER A 250 -9.47 -3.05 -9.22
C SER A 250 -10.16 -4.28 -8.62
N LYS A 251 -10.28 -5.39 -9.38
CA LYS A 251 -10.84 -6.65 -8.87
C LYS A 251 -10.01 -7.21 -7.70
N LYS A 252 -8.68 -7.16 -7.77
CA LYS A 252 -7.79 -7.62 -6.69
C LYS A 252 -7.97 -6.79 -5.42
N ARG A 253 -8.04 -5.44 -5.53
CA ARG A 253 -8.32 -4.56 -4.40
C ARG A 253 -9.68 -4.83 -3.78
N MET A 254 -10.72 -5.00 -4.61
CA MET A 254 -12.06 -5.36 -4.15
C MET A 254 -12.10 -6.68 -3.39
N ALA A 255 -11.36 -7.70 -3.85
CA ALA A 255 -11.24 -8.97 -3.15
C ALA A 255 -10.62 -8.79 -1.75
N PHE A 256 -9.54 -8.01 -1.66
CA PHE A 256 -8.89 -7.67 -0.40
C PHE A 256 -9.85 -6.94 0.57
N TYR A 257 -10.59 -5.93 0.12
CA TYR A 257 -11.54 -5.21 0.97
C TYR A 257 -12.65 -6.11 1.51
N LYS A 258 -13.18 -7.00 0.66
CA LYS A 258 -14.20 -7.99 1.07
C LYS A 258 -13.65 -8.99 2.08
N GLN A 259 -12.41 -9.47 1.86
CA GLN A 259 -11.73 -10.39 2.78
C GLN A 259 -11.52 -9.78 4.17
N CYS A 260 -11.24 -8.47 4.23
CA CYS A 260 -11.10 -7.72 5.48
C CYS A 260 -12.43 -7.28 6.09
N ALA A 261 -13.57 -7.62 5.50
CA ALA A 261 -14.91 -7.22 5.92
C ALA A 261 -15.12 -5.69 6.02
N TYR A 262 -14.42 -4.90 5.19
CA TYR A 262 -14.56 -3.46 5.19
C TYR A 262 -15.91 -3.02 4.61
N THR A 263 -16.46 -1.91 5.11
CA THR A 263 -17.66 -1.30 4.55
C THR A 263 -17.35 -0.61 3.24
N ILE A 264 -17.87 -1.12 2.11
CA ILE A 264 -17.55 -0.62 0.78
C ILE A 264 -18.69 0.27 0.28
N LYS A 265 -18.36 1.51 -0.10
CA LYS A 265 -19.25 2.46 -0.76
C LYS A 265 -18.68 2.80 -2.14
N VAL A 266 -19.54 2.81 -3.15
CA VAL A 266 -19.17 3.12 -4.54
C VAL A 266 -19.87 4.38 -4.99
N LYS A 267 -19.14 5.28 -5.60
CA LYS A 267 -19.64 6.46 -6.28
C LYS A 267 -19.45 6.29 -7.79
N GLU A 268 -20.57 6.18 -8.50
CA GLU A 268 -20.59 6.21 -9.96
C GLU A 268 -20.36 7.65 -10.46
N PRO A 269 -19.88 7.86 -11.70
CA PRO A 269 -19.70 9.18 -12.27
C PRO A 269 -21.00 10.02 -12.17
N GLY A 270 -20.90 11.23 -11.60
CA GLY A 270 -22.07 12.11 -11.40
C GLY A 270 -23.03 11.70 -10.29
N GLY A 271 -22.78 10.57 -9.60
CA GLY A 271 -23.62 10.05 -8.53
C GLY A 271 -23.13 10.40 -7.11
N THR A 272 -23.75 9.74 -6.14
CA THR A 272 -23.37 9.78 -4.72
C THR A 272 -22.88 8.42 -4.25
N TYR A 273 -22.21 8.35 -3.10
CA TYR A 273 -21.77 7.09 -2.53
C TYR A 273 -22.94 6.19 -2.11
N GLN A 274 -22.93 4.97 -2.63
CA GLN A 274 -23.91 3.94 -2.29
C GLN A 274 -23.19 2.72 -1.71
N THR A 275 -23.70 2.18 -0.61
CA THR A 275 -23.13 0.98 0.02
C THR A 275 -23.39 -0.24 -0.87
N THR A 276 -22.32 -0.95 -1.23
CA THR A 276 -22.42 -2.19 -2.00
C THR A 276 -22.34 -3.38 -1.06
N GLY A 277 -23.43 -4.18 -1.02
CA GLY A 277 -23.49 -5.45 -0.29
C GLY A 277 -24.21 -5.37 1.03
N LYS A 278 -25.04 -6.37 1.32
CA LYS A 278 -25.65 -6.62 2.63
C LYS A 278 -24.55 -6.88 3.65
N LYS A 279 -24.68 -6.33 4.88
CA LYS A 279 -23.95 -6.78 6.06
C LYS A 279 -24.00 -8.31 6.07
N SER A 280 -22.85 -8.99 5.99
CA SER A 280 -22.79 -10.42 6.23
C SER A 280 -23.22 -10.62 7.69
N LYS A 281 -24.31 -11.31 7.90
CA LYS A 281 -24.66 -11.88 9.20
C LYS A 281 -23.64 -12.98 9.49
N HIS A 282 -22.53 -12.63 10.09
CA HIS A 282 -21.68 -13.56 10.85
C HIS A 282 -22.08 -13.51 12.30
N GLU A 283 -23.32 -13.93 12.56
CA GLU A 283 -23.75 -14.58 13.78
C GLU A 283 -24.19 -15.97 13.34
N GLU A 284 -23.25 -16.91 13.33
CA GLU A 284 -23.54 -18.33 13.50
C GLU A 284 -22.23 -19.05 13.87
N GLN A 285 -22.14 -19.33 15.14
CA GLN A 285 -21.52 -20.45 15.84
C GLN A 285 -20.39 -21.20 15.09
N LEU A 286 -19.16 -20.91 15.50
CA LEU A 286 -18.06 -21.85 15.38
C LEU A 286 -18.39 -23.07 16.30
N PRO A 287 -18.40 -24.30 15.79
CA PRO A 287 -18.46 -25.46 16.65
C PRO A 287 -17.19 -25.52 17.49
N ALA A 288 -17.37 -25.67 18.80
CA ALA A 288 -16.28 -25.94 19.74
C ALA A 288 -15.57 -27.24 19.33
N GLY A 289 -14.41 -27.09 18.71
CA GLY A 289 -13.49 -28.21 18.48
C GLY A 289 -12.74 -28.51 19.77
N PRO A 290 -12.42 -29.79 20.05
CA PRO A 290 -11.97 -30.24 21.34
C PRO A 290 -10.58 -29.71 21.67
N LEU A 291 -10.50 -29.18 22.91
CA LEU A 291 -9.27 -28.90 23.64
C LEU A 291 -8.35 -30.14 23.66
N PHE A 292 -7.09 -29.90 23.46
CA PHE A 292 -5.99 -30.83 23.66
C PHE A 292 -6.21 -31.75 24.87
N ARG A 293 -6.11 -33.06 24.63
CA ARG A 293 -5.74 -34.04 25.65
C ARG A 293 -4.41 -34.66 25.25
N ASN A 294 -3.43 -34.42 26.12
CA ASN A 294 -2.16 -35.15 26.34
C ASN A 294 -1.26 -35.40 25.12
#